data_edb9e58f155149bd018a9162ef100b43
#
_entry.id   edb9e58f155149bd018a9162ef100b43
#
_cell.length_a   1.000
_cell.length_b   1.000
_cell.length_c   1.000
_cell.angle_alpha   90.00
_cell.angle_beta   90.00
_cell.angle_gamma   90.00
#
_symmetry.space_group_name_H-M   'P 1'
#
loop_
_entity.id
_entity.type
_entity.pdbx_description
1 polymer ?
#
loop_
_entity_poly.entity_id
_entity_poly.type
_entity_poly.pdbx_seq_one_letter_code
_entity_poly.pdbx_strand_id
1 'polypeptide(L)'
;MYFEQFYLTCLSHASYMLGSEGTAAVVDPQRDVEIYLEEAAKHGFSIDYVIETHLHADFVSGHHELAARTGAKIYLGAKAGAKFPHVPIHDGDQLTFGKCHLKFLETPGHTIESVSVVVTDLEKPSCPLAVLTGDTLFIGDVGRPDLSGDMTPQQLAGMLYDSLHRKLLKLPDEVLVFPAHGAGSLCGRQMSSERSSTIGKEKATNYALRPNSRTEFVKLLTAELPERPGYFALDVEINRSGASPLQEMPLLSALPPKEVMARRDAGAIVLDTRSASDFGAVHIPGSIQVGLAGQYASWAAIVLGLDKEIVLVAEDRQKVAEARMRLTRVGIEK
;
A
#
# COMPACT_ATOMS: atom_id res chain seq x y z
N MET A 1 18.53 5.19 -16.64
CA MET A 1 17.80 4.59 -15.49
C MET A 1 16.39 4.22 -15.93
N TYR A 2 15.89 3.03 -15.53
CA TYR A 2 14.50 2.58 -15.72
C TYR A 2 13.65 3.05 -14.53
N PHE A 3 12.41 3.48 -14.79
CA PHE A 3 11.44 3.90 -13.76
C PHE A 3 10.04 3.51 -14.24
N GLU A 4 9.32 2.68 -13.50
CA GLU A 4 7.96 2.25 -13.81
C GLU A 4 7.06 2.39 -12.58
N GLN A 5 5.84 2.87 -12.79
CA GLN A 5 4.78 2.93 -11.79
C GLN A 5 3.73 1.85 -12.09
N PHE A 6 3.51 0.95 -11.15
CA PHE A 6 2.43 -0.01 -11.17
C PHE A 6 1.28 0.54 -10.34
N TYR A 7 0.09 0.58 -10.90
CA TYR A 7 -1.07 1.11 -10.19
C TYR A 7 -2.19 0.09 -10.09
N LEU A 8 -2.51 -0.28 -8.85
CA LEU A 8 -3.57 -1.21 -8.50
C LEU A 8 -4.86 -0.43 -8.21
N THR A 9 -5.69 -0.28 -9.23
CA THR A 9 -6.90 0.57 -9.18
C THR A 9 -7.87 0.18 -8.06
N CYS A 10 -8.03 -1.12 -7.76
CA CYS A 10 -8.97 -1.60 -6.75
C CYS A 10 -8.59 -1.26 -5.29
N LEU A 11 -7.35 -0.88 -5.04
CA LEU A 11 -6.85 -0.39 -3.75
C LEU A 11 -6.37 1.06 -3.85
N SER A 12 -6.43 1.66 -5.04
CA SER A 12 -5.84 2.99 -5.33
C SER A 12 -4.37 3.08 -4.92
N HIS A 13 -3.63 1.96 -5.00
CA HIS A 13 -2.27 1.81 -4.57
C HIS A 13 -1.29 1.90 -5.73
N ALA A 14 -0.17 2.56 -5.52
CA ALA A 14 0.95 2.67 -6.45
C ALA A 14 2.23 2.09 -5.86
N SER A 15 2.87 1.22 -6.63
CA SER A 15 4.21 0.69 -6.35
C SER A 15 5.14 1.05 -7.49
N TYR A 16 6.44 0.93 -7.27
CA TYR A 16 7.44 1.43 -8.22
C TYR A 16 8.56 0.41 -8.44
N MET A 17 9.04 0.31 -9.68
CA MET A 17 10.28 -0.39 -10.01
C MET A 17 11.30 0.60 -10.55
N LEU A 18 12.48 0.56 -9.97
CA LEU A 18 13.64 1.34 -10.36
C LEU A 18 14.72 0.36 -10.84
N GLY A 19 15.23 0.53 -12.07
CA GLY A 19 16.19 -0.42 -12.64
C GLY A 19 17.39 0.29 -13.27
N SER A 20 18.57 -0.30 -13.11
CA SER A 20 19.79 0.18 -13.75
C SER A 20 20.86 -0.92 -13.80
N GLU A 21 21.51 -1.09 -14.95
CA GLU A 21 22.68 -1.98 -15.13
C GLU A 21 22.45 -3.41 -14.62
N GLY A 22 21.28 -3.98 -14.92
CA GLY A 22 20.92 -5.36 -14.54
C GLY A 22 20.35 -5.54 -13.15
N THR A 23 20.30 -4.50 -12.32
CA THR A 23 19.76 -4.51 -10.95
C THR A 23 18.47 -3.68 -10.84
N ALA A 24 17.52 -4.13 -10.03
CA ALA A 24 16.31 -3.40 -9.73
C ALA A 24 15.99 -3.33 -8.23
N ALA A 25 15.28 -2.25 -7.87
CA ALA A 25 14.58 -2.08 -6.60
C ALA A 25 13.06 -2.00 -6.84
N VAL A 26 12.27 -2.63 -5.98
CA VAL A 26 10.81 -2.49 -5.96
C VAL A 26 10.40 -1.77 -4.68
N VAL A 27 9.58 -0.73 -4.82
CA VAL A 27 9.10 0.08 -3.69
C VAL A 27 7.61 -0.14 -3.50
N ASP A 28 7.20 -0.45 -2.27
CA ASP A 28 5.83 -0.72 -1.83
C ASP A 28 5.12 -1.80 -2.68
N PRO A 29 5.69 -3.02 -2.82
CA PRO A 29 5.11 -4.04 -3.68
C PRO A 29 3.71 -4.47 -3.22
N GLN A 30 2.78 -4.63 -4.18
CA GLN A 30 1.48 -5.26 -3.92
C GLN A 30 1.65 -6.74 -3.57
N ARG A 31 0.61 -7.35 -3.00
CA ARG A 31 0.61 -8.74 -2.49
C ARG A 31 0.98 -9.78 -3.54
N ASP A 32 0.46 -9.65 -4.76
CA ASP A 32 0.71 -10.52 -5.90
C ASP A 32 1.93 -10.03 -6.68
N VAL A 33 3.09 -10.61 -6.41
CA VAL A 33 4.41 -10.13 -6.86
C VAL A 33 4.78 -10.51 -8.29
N GLU A 34 3.99 -11.33 -8.99
CA GLU A 34 4.28 -11.82 -10.34
C GLU A 34 4.56 -10.67 -11.32
N ILE A 35 3.80 -9.59 -11.20
CA ILE A 35 3.94 -8.41 -12.08
C ILE A 35 5.36 -7.82 -12.05
N TYR A 36 6.02 -7.83 -10.89
CA TYR A 36 7.40 -7.32 -10.77
C TYR A 36 8.42 -8.32 -11.31
N LEU A 37 8.19 -9.62 -11.10
CA LEU A 37 9.07 -10.66 -11.62
C LEU A 37 9.03 -10.72 -13.15
N GLU A 38 7.85 -10.62 -13.73
CA GLU A 38 7.68 -10.55 -15.17
C GLU A 38 8.32 -9.29 -15.77
N GLU A 39 8.12 -8.14 -15.12
CA GLU A 39 8.70 -6.90 -15.60
C GLU A 39 10.22 -6.89 -15.49
N ALA A 40 10.76 -7.36 -14.37
CA ALA A 40 12.21 -7.53 -14.21
C ALA A 40 12.80 -8.45 -15.29
N ALA A 41 12.14 -9.58 -15.57
CA ALA A 41 12.57 -10.52 -16.60
C ALA A 41 12.59 -9.89 -18.01
N LYS A 42 11.58 -9.10 -18.38
CA LYS A 42 11.52 -8.38 -19.67
C LYS A 42 12.72 -7.45 -19.89
N HIS A 43 13.21 -6.84 -18.81
CA HIS A 43 14.31 -5.88 -18.86
C HIS A 43 15.67 -6.49 -18.47
N GLY A 44 15.72 -7.78 -18.15
CA GLY A 44 16.95 -8.47 -17.73
C GLY A 44 17.47 -7.96 -16.38
N PHE A 45 16.57 -7.56 -15.48
CA PHE A 45 16.91 -7.13 -14.12
C PHE A 45 16.86 -8.27 -13.13
N SER A 46 17.81 -8.28 -12.17
CA SER A 46 17.70 -8.97 -10.88
C SER A 46 17.05 -7.99 -9.88
N ILE A 47 16.02 -8.42 -9.17
CA ILE A 47 15.44 -7.63 -8.08
C ILE A 47 16.27 -7.90 -6.84
N ASP A 48 17.14 -6.96 -6.48
CA ASP A 48 18.07 -7.09 -5.35
C ASP A 48 17.60 -6.32 -4.10
N TYR A 49 16.64 -5.41 -4.28
CA TYR A 49 16.14 -4.53 -3.22
C TYR A 49 14.61 -4.47 -3.22
N VAL A 50 14.02 -4.60 -2.04
CA VAL A 50 12.61 -4.32 -1.77
C VAL A 50 12.56 -3.23 -0.70
N ILE A 51 11.83 -2.17 -0.95
CA ILE A 51 11.78 -1.00 -0.07
C ILE A 51 10.32 -0.77 0.32
N GLU A 52 10.04 -0.68 1.61
CA GLU A 52 8.74 -0.24 2.13
C GLU A 52 8.87 1.20 2.62
N THR A 53 8.02 2.09 2.12
CA THR A 53 7.96 3.46 2.63
C THR A 53 7.42 3.51 4.04
N HIS A 54 6.53 2.58 4.39
CA HIS A 54 5.95 2.38 5.72
C HIS A 54 5.28 1.01 5.81
N LEU A 55 4.81 0.62 6.99
CA LEU A 55 3.94 -0.54 7.13
C LEU A 55 2.51 -0.16 6.73
N HIS A 56 2.09 -0.62 5.54
CA HIS A 56 0.77 -0.34 4.99
C HIS A 56 -0.34 -0.90 5.89
N ALA A 57 -1.40 -0.10 6.10
CA ALA A 57 -2.53 -0.49 6.92
C ALA A 57 -3.72 -0.98 6.10
N ASP A 58 -3.81 -0.59 4.85
CA ASP A 58 -4.96 -0.82 3.98
C ASP A 58 -4.77 -1.99 3.01
N PHE A 59 -3.57 -2.60 2.99
CA PHE A 59 -3.30 -3.83 2.25
C PHE A 59 -2.10 -4.60 2.82
N VAL A 60 -2.04 -5.90 2.53
CA VAL A 60 -0.89 -6.76 2.82
C VAL A 60 0.12 -6.64 1.69
N SER A 61 1.32 -6.13 2.00
CA SER A 61 2.40 -5.95 1.05
C SER A 61 3.04 -7.28 0.63
N GLY A 62 3.56 -7.30 -0.60
CA GLY A 62 4.32 -8.42 -1.16
C GLY A 62 5.80 -8.46 -0.81
N HIS A 63 6.30 -7.56 0.05
CA HIS A 63 7.73 -7.42 0.35
C HIS A 63 8.39 -8.72 0.80
N HIS A 64 7.73 -9.46 1.68
CA HIS A 64 8.27 -10.70 2.23
C HIS A 64 8.31 -11.81 1.17
N GLU A 65 7.24 -11.96 0.38
CA GLU A 65 7.19 -12.94 -0.70
C GLU A 65 8.16 -12.62 -1.84
N LEU A 66 8.25 -11.35 -2.25
CA LEU A 66 9.18 -10.92 -3.29
C LEU A 66 10.63 -11.15 -2.86
N ALA A 67 10.98 -10.81 -1.62
CA ALA A 67 12.30 -11.08 -1.06
C ALA A 67 12.62 -12.59 -0.98
N ALA A 68 11.66 -13.42 -0.56
CA ALA A 68 11.82 -14.87 -0.51
C ALA A 68 12.07 -15.47 -1.91
N ARG A 69 11.43 -14.93 -2.95
CA ARG A 69 11.55 -15.44 -4.33
C ARG A 69 12.78 -14.96 -5.08
N THR A 70 13.33 -13.80 -4.71
CA THR A 70 14.44 -13.18 -5.44
C THR A 70 15.75 -13.16 -4.66
N GLY A 71 15.70 -13.34 -3.35
CA GLY A 71 16.83 -13.13 -2.45
C GLY A 71 17.10 -11.65 -2.14
N ALA A 72 16.20 -10.75 -2.55
CA ALA A 72 16.31 -9.31 -2.32
C ALA A 72 16.37 -8.97 -0.83
N LYS A 73 17.11 -7.91 -0.49
CA LYS A 73 17.10 -7.34 0.85
C LYS A 73 15.90 -6.41 1.02
N ILE A 74 15.20 -6.56 2.14
CA ILE A 74 14.09 -5.67 2.49
C ILE A 74 14.65 -4.47 3.26
N TYR A 75 14.29 -3.27 2.83
CA TYR A 75 14.62 -2.00 3.45
C TYR A 75 13.34 -1.39 4.05
N LEU A 76 13.38 -0.99 5.31
CA LEU A 76 12.22 -0.46 6.03
C LEU A 76 12.68 0.53 7.09
N GLY A 77 11.88 1.56 7.37
CA GLY A 77 12.20 2.55 8.39
C GLY A 77 12.56 1.91 9.74
N ALA A 78 13.64 2.37 10.36
CA ALA A 78 14.23 1.74 11.57
C ALA A 78 13.25 1.60 12.75
N LYS A 79 12.15 2.37 12.75
CA LYS A 79 11.13 2.34 13.81
C LYS A 79 9.96 1.40 13.53
N ALA A 80 9.98 0.65 12.43
CA ALA A 80 8.89 -0.24 12.02
C ALA A 80 8.64 -1.40 12.98
N GLY A 81 9.67 -1.86 13.67
CA GLY A 81 9.57 -3.02 14.56
C GLY A 81 9.25 -4.33 13.84
N ALA A 82 9.70 -4.48 12.59
CA ALA A 82 9.48 -5.67 11.80
C ALA A 82 10.12 -6.91 12.43
N LYS A 83 9.43 -8.05 12.32
CA LYS A 83 9.80 -9.31 12.96
C LYS A 83 10.58 -10.27 12.03
N PHE A 84 11.01 -9.79 10.89
CA PHE A 84 11.81 -10.51 9.90
C PHE A 84 13.13 -9.77 9.64
N PRO A 85 14.14 -10.44 9.04
CA PRO A 85 15.40 -9.80 8.67
C PRO A 85 15.18 -8.67 7.66
N HIS A 86 15.64 -7.47 7.98
CA HIS A 86 15.57 -6.30 7.12
C HIS A 86 16.75 -5.36 7.36
N VAL A 87 16.97 -4.44 6.45
CA VAL A 87 17.93 -3.35 6.58
C VAL A 87 17.18 -2.13 7.12
N PRO A 88 17.47 -1.67 8.34
CA PRO A 88 16.82 -0.48 8.88
C PRO A 88 17.28 0.77 8.14
N ILE A 89 16.32 1.62 7.75
CA ILE A 89 16.56 2.90 7.09
C ILE A 89 16.57 4.01 8.14
N HIS A 90 17.62 4.86 8.10
CA HIS A 90 17.73 6.09 8.88
C HIS A 90 17.77 7.32 7.97
N ASP A 91 17.55 8.48 8.56
CA ASP A 91 17.54 9.75 7.83
C ASP A 91 18.89 10.04 7.16
N GLY A 92 18.87 10.22 5.85
CA GLY A 92 20.06 10.51 5.06
C GLY A 92 20.80 9.29 4.54
N ASP A 93 20.39 8.06 4.89
CA ASP A 93 20.93 6.84 4.31
C ASP A 93 20.81 6.85 2.78
N GLN A 94 21.71 6.12 2.12
CA GLN A 94 21.80 6.11 0.65
C GLN A 94 21.97 4.68 0.13
N LEU A 95 21.41 4.42 -1.04
CA LEU A 95 21.58 3.18 -1.78
C LEU A 95 21.87 3.53 -3.24
N THR A 96 22.92 2.93 -3.82
CA THR A 96 23.27 3.15 -5.23
C THR A 96 23.44 1.82 -5.94
N PHE A 97 22.81 1.68 -7.09
CA PHE A 97 22.99 0.56 -8.01
C PHE A 97 22.96 1.07 -9.46
N GLY A 98 23.99 0.72 -10.23
CA GLY A 98 24.20 1.27 -11.56
C GLY A 98 24.17 2.81 -11.55
N LYS A 99 23.29 3.39 -12.35
CA LYS A 99 23.04 4.84 -12.42
C LYS A 99 21.90 5.34 -11.54
N CYS A 100 21.28 4.45 -10.77
CA CYS A 100 20.21 4.79 -9.86
C CYS A 100 20.80 5.10 -8.48
N HIS A 101 20.51 6.29 -7.94
CA HIS A 101 20.90 6.70 -6.60
C HIS A 101 19.65 7.08 -5.81
N LEU A 102 19.48 6.42 -4.67
CA LEU A 102 18.39 6.63 -3.73
C LEU A 102 18.92 7.27 -2.46
N LYS A 103 18.26 8.34 -2.00
CA LYS A 103 18.48 8.92 -0.68
C LYS A 103 17.20 8.81 0.13
N PHE A 104 17.30 8.26 1.32
CA PHE A 104 16.18 8.09 2.23
C PHE A 104 16.02 9.28 3.17
N LEU A 105 14.77 9.70 3.35
CA LEU A 105 14.40 10.74 4.30
C LEU A 105 13.40 10.12 5.28
N GLU A 106 13.69 10.12 6.58
CA GLU A 106 12.65 9.83 7.58
C GLU A 106 11.57 10.90 7.49
N THR A 107 10.34 10.50 7.21
CA THR A 107 9.18 11.40 7.06
C THR A 107 8.02 10.95 7.95
N PRO A 108 8.22 10.86 9.29
CA PRO A 108 7.17 10.41 10.21
C PRO A 108 5.96 11.36 10.20
N GLY A 109 4.78 10.78 10.49
CA GLY A 109 3.55 11.56 10.65
C GLY A 109 2.30 10.82 10.20
N HIS A 110 2.31 10.14 9.06
CA HIS A 110 1.31 9.12 8.74
C HIS A 110 1.52 7.90 9.64
N THR A 111 2.73 7.35 9.60
CA THR A 111 3.24 6.40 10.61
C THR A 111 4.56 6.92 11.21
N ILE A 112 5.04 6.33 12.30
CA ILE A 112 6.29 6.77 12.96
C ILE A 112 7.55 6.34 12.22
N GLU A 113 7.47 5.26 11.44
CA GLU A 113 8.55 4.68 10.65
C GLU A 113 8.58 5.16 9.21
N SER A 114 7.63 5.99 8.78
CA SER A 114 7.51 6.45 7.38
C SER A 114 8.81 7.04 6.86
N VAL A 115 9.17 6.64 5.65
CA VAL A 115 10.30 7.19 4.89
C VAL A 115 9.85 7.63 3.50
N SER A 116 10.52 8.62 2.95
CA SER A 116 10.40 9.02 1.54
C SER A 116 11.71 8.75 0.83
N VAL A 117 11.64 8.35 -0.44
CA VAL A 117 12.81 7.95 -1.24
C VAL A 117 13.04 8.98 -2.34
N VAL A 118 14.11 9.76 -2.22
CA VAL A 118 14.54 10.68 -3.27
C VAL A 118 15.36 9.91 -4.31
N VAL A 119 14.91 9.96 -5.56
CA VAL A 119 15.48 9.22 -6.69
C VAL A 119 16.29 10.16 -7.56
N THR A 120 17.54 9.84 -7.81
CA THR A 120 18.43 10.60 -8.69
C THR A 120 18.99 9.69 -9.79
N ASP A 121 18.86 10.13 -11.03
CA ASP A 121 19.57 9.53 -12.17
C ASP A 121 20.98 10.11 -12.25
N LEU A 122 22.00 9.29 -11.99
CA LEU A 122 23.41 9.73 -12.01
C LEU A 122 23.92 10.12 -13.41
N GLU A 123 23.15 9.84 -14.47
CA GLU A 123 23.44 10.41 -15.80
C GLU A 123 23.00 11.88 -15.91
N LYS A 124 22.08 12.32 -15.00
CA LYS A 124 21.56 13.70 -14.92
C LYS A 124 21.51 14.17 -13.46
N PRO A 125 22.66 14.23 -12.77
CA PRO A 125 22.71 14.40 -11.31
C PRO A 125 22.41 15.81 -10.80
N SER A 126 22.19 16.80 -11.69
CA SER A 126 21.99 18.20 -11.31
C SER A 126 20.75 18.46 -10.45
N CYS A 127 19.74 17.61 -10.58
CA CYS A 127 18.52 17.66 -9.80
C CYS A 127 17.98 16.24 -9.57
N PRO A 128 17.42 15.89 -8.40
CA PRO A 128 16.68 14.65 -8.24
C PRO A 128 15.56 14.55 -9.28
N LEU A 129 15.36 13.34 -9.83
CA LEU A 129 14.31 13.07 -10.79
C LEU A 129 12.92 13.09 -10.10
N ALA A 130 12.84 12.40 -8.97
CA ALA A 130 11.57 12.15 -8.28
C ALA A 130 11.77 11.96 -6.79
N VAL A 131 10.67 12.05 -6.05
CA VAL A 131 10.55 11.58 -4.68
C VAL A 131 9.34 10.65 -4.56
N LEU A 132 9.57 9.42 -4.07
CA LEU A 132 8.52 8.48 -3.69
C LEU A 132 8.15 8.79 -2.25
N THR A 133 6.96 9.35 -2.04
CA THR A 133 6.60 9.97 -0.76
C THR A 133 5.86 9.05 0.19
N GLY A 134 5.59 7.79 -0.24
CA GLY A 134 4.69 6.94 0.52
C GLY A 134 3.36 7.66 0.78
N ASP A 135 2.93 7.62 2.01
CA ASP A 135 1.73 8.31 2.48
C ASP A 135 2.03 9.60 3.26
N THR A 136 3.22 10.19 3.04
CA THR A 136 3.56 11.48 3.65
C THR A 136 2.96 12.65 2.88
N LEU A 137 3.10 12.65 1.55
CA LEU A 137 2.56 13.68 0.66
C LEU A 137 1.85 13.00 -0.51
N PHE A 138 0.55 13.25 -0.65
CA PHE A 138 -0.26 12.86 -1.79
C PHE A 138 -0.40 14.00 -2.81
N ILE A 139 -0.98 13.69 -3.94
CA ILE A 139 -1.32 14.72 -4.93
C ILE A 139 -2.59 15.43 -4.46
N GLY A 140 -2.43 16.68 -4.03
CA GLY A 140 -3.50 17.53 -3.50
C GLY A 140 -3.88 17.25 -2.05
N ASP A 141 -3.22 16.32 -1.36
CA ASP A 141 -3.53 15.94 0.03
C ASP A 141 -2.26 15.49 0.80
N VAL A 142 -2.43 15.06 2.04
CA VAL A 142 -1.40 14.42 2.87
C VAL A 142 -1.99 13.23 3.62
N GLY A 143 -1.14 12.32 4.10
CA GLY A 143 -1.58 11.15 4.83
C GLY A 143 -2.30 11.47 6.14
N ARG A 144 -3.26 10.63 6.51
CA ARG A 144 -3.98 10.76 7.79
C ARG A 144 -3.03 10.49 8.97
N PRO A 145 -3.09 11.31 10.06
CA PRO A 145 -2.12 11.21 11.15
C PRO A 145 -2.64 10.40 12.33
N ASP A 146 -3.27 9.24 12.14
CA ASP A 146 -3.90 8.48 13.22
C ASP A 146 -3.68 6.97 13.14
N LEU A 147 -2.71 6.50 12.34
CA LEU A 147 -2.49 5.07 12.13
C LEU A 147 -1.38 4.45 12.99
N SER A 148 -0.66 5.22 13.80
CA SER A 148 0.33 4.70 14.75
C SER A 148 -0.23 4.65 16.17
N GLY A 149 -0.46 3.44 16.71
CA GLY A 149 -1.27 3.18 17.89
C GLY A 149 -0.85 3.84 19.20
N ASP A 150 0.44 4.13 19.39
CA ASP A 150 0.98 4.68 20.64
C ASP A 150 1.06 6.22 20.68
N MET A 151 0.66 6.89 19.60
CA MET A 151 0.73 8.34 19.47
C MET A 151 -0.63 8.96 19.19
N THR A 152 -0.85 10.16 19.74
CA THR A 152 -2.08 10.90 19.44
C THR A 152 -2.06 11.44 18.00
N PRO A 153 -3.22 11.63 17.37
CA PRO A 153 -3.32 12.25 16.05
C PRO A 153 -2.63 13.63 16.00
N GLN A 154 -2.67 14.40 17.08
CA GLN A 154 -2.02 15.71 17.17
C GLN A 154 -0.49 15.60 17.14
N GLN A 155 0.09 14.59 17.80
CA GLN A 155 1.52 14.34 17.77
C GLN A 155 1.96 13.93 16.36
N LEU A 156 1.25 12.98 15.74
CA LEU A 156 1.54 12.52 14.38
C LEU A 156 1.37 13.65 13.34
N ALA A 157 0.29 14.43 13.42
CA ALA A 157 0.10 15.59 12.53
C ALA A 157 1.24 16.61 12.66
N GLY A 158 1.74 16.79 13.88
CA GLY A 158 2.89 17.66 14.11
C GLY A 158 4.18 17.14 13.51
N MET A 159 4.43 15.82 13.56
CA MET A 159 5.55 15.18 12.87
C MET A 159 5.42 15.29 11.36
N LEU A 160 4.20 15.09 10.83
CA LEU A 160 3.91 15.21 9.40
C LEU A 160 4.21 16.63 8.89
N TYR A 161 3.81 17.67 9.65
CA TYR A 161 4.17 19.05 9.35
C TYR A 161 5.70 19.23 9.25
N ASP A 162 6.43 18.73 10.24
CA ASP A 162 7.90 18.84 10.26
C ASP A 162 8.52 18.08 9.08
N SER A 163 8.03 16.88 8.75
CA SER A 163 8.46 16.07 7.60
C SER A 163 8.25 16.80 6.27
N LEU A 164 7.09 17.38 6.09
CA LEU A 164 6.75 18.17 4.90
C LEU A 164 7.64 19.42 4.80
N HIS A 165 7.60 20.29 5.80
CA HIS A 165 8.20 21.64 5.71
C HIS A 165 9.72 21.65 5.85
N ARG A 166 10.31 20.70 6.58
CA ARG A 166 11.78 20.66 6.79
C ARG A 166 12.50 19.79 5.78
N LYS A 167 11.80 18.86 5.09
CA LYS A 167 12.40 17.90 4.18
C LYS A 167 11.79 17.96 2.78
N LEU A 168 10.57 17.49 2.57
CA LEU A 168 10.00 17.34 1.22
C LEU A 168 9.88 18.67 0.48
N LEU A 169 9.34 19.69 1.11
CA LEU A 169 9.18 21.02 0.50
C LEU A 169 10.50 21.81 0.36
N LYS A 170 11.65 21.24 0.79
CA LYS A 170 12.97 21.77 0.52
C LYS A 170 13.58 21.24 -0.79
N LEU A 171 12.97 20.20 -1.36
CA LEU A 171 13.37 19.73 -2.69
C LEU A 171 13.03 20.78 -3.75
N PRO A 172 13.78 20.81 -4.86
CA PRO A 172 13.50 21.69 -6.01
C PRO A 172 12.08 21.51 -6.53
N ASP A 173 11.49 22.58 -7.04
CA ASP A 173 10.07 22.59 -7.47
C ASP A 173 9.78 21.65 -8.66
N GLU A 174 10.78 21.36 -9.48
CA GLU A 174 10.70 20.44 -10.62
C GLU A 174 10.73 18.96 -10.25
N VAL A 175 11.09 18.58 -9.02
CA VAL A 175 11.13 17.19 -8.58
C VAL A 175 9.73 16.59 -8.63
N LEU A 176 9.60 15.46 -9.35
CA LEU A 176 8.34 14.72 -9.47
C LEU A 176 7.95 14.09 -8.13
N VAL A 177 6.67 14.15 -7.80
CA VAL A 177 6.07 13.54 -6.61
C VAL A 177 5.28 12.30 -7.02
N PHE A 178 5.62 11.18 -6.42
CA PHE A 178 4.99 9.87 -6.62
C PHE A 178 4.58 9.27 -5.27
N PRO A 179 3.31 9.35 -4.87
CA PRO A 179 2.80 8.80 -3.62
C PRO A 179 2.47 7.30 -3.72
N ALA A 180 2.35 6.62 -2.57
CA ALA A 180 1.91 5.23 -2.54
C ALA A 180 0.40 5.08 -2.82
N HIS A 181 -0.41 6.11 -2.64
CA HIS A 181 -1.85 6.06 -2.87
C HIS A 181 -2.37 7.24 -3.69
N GLY A 182 -3.50 7.01 -4.37
CA GLY A 182 -4.26 8.00 -5.12
C GLY A 182 -5.74 8.04 -4.71
N ALA A 183 -6.54 8.77 -5.49
CA ALA A 183 -7.98 8.94 -5.24
C ALA A 183 -8.70 7.60 -5.04
N GLY A 184 -9.44 7.51 -3.94
CA GLY A 184 -10.20 6.31 -3.53
C GLY A 184 -9.57 5.51 -2.40
N SER A 185 -8.29 5.76 -2.03
CA SER A 185 -7.72 5.17 -0.81
C SER A 185 -8.29 5.81 0.45
N LEU A 186 -8.35 5.02 1.52
CA LEU A 186 -8.80 5.46 2.84
C LEU A 186 -7.68 6.15 3.67
N CYS A 187 -6.48 6.26 3.09
CA CYS A 187 -5.32 6.89 3.72
C CYS A 187 -5.29 8.42 3.59
N GLY A 188 -6.12 9.01 2.72
CA GLY A 188 -6.28 10.47 2.57
C GLY A 188 -7.75 10.88 2.46
N ARG A 189 -8.01 12.20 2.26
CA ARG A 189 -9.36 12.77 2.23
C ARG A 189 -9.78 13.28 0.85
N GLN A 190 -8.88 14.02 0.18
CA GLN A 190 -9.18 14.77 -1.05
C GLN A 190 -8.09 14.56 -2.11
N MET A 191 -7.58 13.34 -2.22
CA MET A 191 -6.54 13.01 -3.20
C MET A 191 -7.03 13.19 -4.64
N SER A 192 -6.15 13.75 -5.48
CA SER A 192 -6.37 13.85 -6.94
C SER A 192 -6.34 12.48 -7.61
N SER A 193 -7.00 12.38 -8.76
CA SER A 193 -6.91 11.21 -9.65
C SER A 193 -5.63 11.18 -10.51
N GLU A 194 -4.81 12.24 -10.45
CA GLU A 194 -3.50 12.27 -11.12
C GLU A 194 -2.56 11.23 -10.51
N ARG A 195 -1.63 10.73 -11.30
CA ARG A 195 -0.69 9.68 -10.91
C ARG A 195 0.67 10.20 -10.46
N SER A 196 0.97 11.47 -10.77
CA SER A 196 2.18 12.18 -10.39
C SER A 196 1.91 13.66 -10.31
N SER A 197 2.78 14.37 -9.60
CA SER A 197 2.76 15.83 -9.46
C SER A 197 4.20 16.36 -9.45
N THR A 198 4.41 17.59 -9.02
CA THR A 198 5.72 18.14 -8.70
C THR A 198 5.69 18.83 -7.34
N ILE A 199 6.84 18.96 -6.69
CA ILE A 199 6.96 19.70 -5.43
C ILE A 199 6.40 21.11 -5.56
N GLY A 200 6.69 21.80 -6.66
CA GLY A 200 6.18 23.17 -6.92
C GLY A 200 4.67 23.22 -7.08
N LYS A 201 4.07 22.23 -7.80
CA LYS A 201 2.60 22.14 -7.94
C LYS A 201 1.94 21.88 -6.58
N GLU A 202 2.47 20.97 -5.78
CA GLU A 202 1.93 20.70 -4.45
C GLU A 202 2.02 21.93 -3.52
N LYS A 203 3.16 22.64 -3.51
CA LYS A 203 3.28 23.92 -2.77
C LYS A 203 2.19 24.93 -3.15
N ALA A 204 1.81 24.99 -4.44
CA ALA A 204 0.86 25.96 -4.96
C ALA A 204 -0.63 25.56 -4.73
N THR A 205 -0.93 24.26 -4.83
CA THR A 205 -2.33 23.80 -4.95
C THR A 205 -2.83 22.92 -3.82
N ASN A 206 -1.95 22.22 -3.10
CA ASN A 206 -2.34 21.29 -2.05
C ASN A 206 -2.95 22.03 -0.85
N TYR A 207 -4.20 21.70 -0.53
CA TYR A 207 -4.94 22.39 0.54
C TYR A 207 -4.30 22.22 1.92
N ALA A 208 -3.71 21.04 2.16
CA ALA A 208 -3.09 20.72 3.46
C ALA A 208 -1.78 21.51 3.70
N LEU A 209 -1.19 22.07 2.64
CA LEU A 209 0.03 22.89 2.74
C LEU A 209 -0.27 24.40 2.88
N ARG A 210 -1.55 24.81 2.85
CA ARG A 210 -1.96 26.22 3.01
C ARG A 210 -1.82 26.80 4.43
N PRO A 211 -1.96 26.03 5.54
CA PRO A 211 -1.77 26.57 6.88
C PRO A 211 -0.40 27.21 7.06
N ASN A 212 -0.37 28.41 7.65
CA ASN A 212 0.85 29.18 7.85
C ASN A 212 1.65 28.76 9.09
N SER A 213 1.09 27.88 9.92
CA SER A 213 1.74 27.42 11.14
C SER A 213 1.48 25.95 11.41
N ARG A 214 2.39 25.33 12.17
CA ARG A 214 2.27 23.95 12.65
C ARG A 214 0.96 23.74 13.45
N THR A 215 0.56 24.72 14.25
CA THR A 215 -0.66 24.63 15.06
C THR A 215 -1.93 24.62 14.19
N GLU A 216 -1.97 25.47 13.16
CA GLU A 216 -3.09 25.48 12.20
C GLU A 216 -3.15 24.19 11.38
N PHE A 217 -2.02 23.67 10.93
CA PHE A 217 -1.92 22.38 10.23
C PHE A 217 -2.44 21.23 11.10
N VAL A 218 -1.98 21.13 12.34
CA VAL A 218 -2.45 20.10 13.28
C VAL A 218 -3.97 20.21 13.49
N LYS A 219 -4.48 21.41 13.70
CA LYS A 219 -5.93 21.64 13.85
C LYS A 219 -6.70 21.20 12.60
N LEU A 220 -6.22 21.56 11.41
CA LEU A 220 -6.85 21.19 10.13
C LEU A 220 -6.93 19.66 9.98
N LEU A 221 -5.83 18.94 10.19
CA LEU A 221 -5.78 17.51 9.94
C LEU A 221 -6.49 16.67 11.01
N THR A 222 -6.65 17.20 12.22
CA THR A 222 -7.26 16.46 13.34
C THR A 222 -8.70 16.86 13.63
N ALA A 223 -9.27 17.84 12.90
CA ALA A 223 -10.63 18.32 13.12
C ALA A 223 -11.70 17.26 12.85
N GLU A 224 -11.54 16.51 11.75
CA GLU A 224 -12.49 15.50 11.30
C GLU A 224 -11.72 14.29 10.76
N LEU A 225 -11.40 13.33 11.63
CA LEU A 225 -10.78 12.08 11.22
C LEU A 225 -11.88 11.05 10.91
N PRO A 226 -11.90 10.47 9.69
CA PRO A 226 -12.82 9.39 9.39
C PRO A 226 -12.49 8.17 10.25
N GLU A 227 -13.52 7.40 10.58
CA GLU A 227 -13.33 6.13 11.32
C GLU A 227 -12.30 5.24 10.62
N ARG A 228 -11.43 4.60 11.41
CA ARG A 228 -10.45 3.66 10.87
C ARG A 228 -11.14 2.32 10.59
N PRO A 229 -10.96 1.75 9.38
CA PRO A 229 -11.42 0.39 9.13
C PRO A 229 -10.82 -0.59 10.15
N GLY A 230 -11.65 -1.50 10.65
CA GLY A 230 -11.24 -2.44 11.70
C GLY A 230 -10.08 -3.36 11.29
N TYR A 231 -9.93 -3.65 10.00
CA TYR A 231 -8.88 -4.52 9.48
C TYR A 231 -7.49 -3.85 9.41
N PHE A 232 -7.39 -2.52 9.44
CA PHE A 232 -6.13 -1.78 9.33
C PHE A 232 -5.08 -2.22 10.34
N ALA A 233 -5.45 -2.38 11.60
CA ALA A 233 -4.52 -2.82 12.64
C ALA A 233 -3.99 -4.24 12.39
N LEU A 234 -4.81 -5.10 11.81
CA LEU A 234 -4.44 -6.48 11.47
C LEU A 234 -3.49 -6.52 10.27
N ASP A 235 -3.75 -5.73 9.23
CA ASP A 235 -2.85 -5.66 8.06
C ASP A 235 -1.48 -5.10 8.43
N VAL A 236 -1.41 -4.06 9.29
CA VAL A 236 -0.13 -3.57 9.84
C VAL A 236 0.63 -4.68 10.56
N GLU A 237 -0.06 -5.51 11.36
CA GLU A 237 0.59 -6.60 12.09
C GLU A 237 1.04 -7.74 11.16
N ILE A 238 0.25 -8.06 10.11
CA ILE A 238 0.64 -9.01 9.07
C ILE A 238 1.90 -8.47 8.34
N ASN A 239 1.91 -7.22 7.93
CA ASN A 239 3.05 -6.60 7.27
C ASN A 239 4.29 -6.53 8.17
N ARG A 240 4.11 -6.29 9.47
CA ARG A 240 5.21 -6.28 10.47
C ARG A 240 5.78 -7.66 10.73
N SER A 241 4.94 -8.69 10.66
CA SER A 241 5.34 -10.08 10.95
C SER A 241 5.90 -10.81 9.71
N GLY A 242 5.61 -10.30 8.52
CA GLY A 242 5.83 -10.98 7.24
C GLY A 242 4.64 -11.89 6.90
N ALA A 243 3.95 -11.58 5.80
CA ALA A 243 2.83 -12.39 5.31
C ALA A 243 3.30 -13.77 4.83
N SER A 244 2.47 -14.80 5.03
CA SER A 244 2.74 -16.15 4.53
C SER A 244 2.78 -16.14 2.99
N PRO A 245 3.64 -16.96 2.35
CA PRO A 245 3.70 -17.04 0.90
C PRO A 245 2.36 -17.46 0.28
N LEU A 246 1.95 -16.79 -0.79
CA LEU A 246 0.69 -17.14 -1.50
C LEU A 246 0.70 -18.57 -2.06
N GLN A 247 1.87 -19.10 -2.37
CA GLN A 247 2.05 -20.47 -2.86
C GLN A 247 1.73 -21.54 -1.79
N GLU A 248 1.79 -21.20 -0.52
CA GLU A 248 1.47 -22.10 0.59
C GLU A 248 -0.03 -22.14 0.89
N MET A 249 -0.82 -21.27 0.27
CA MET A 249 -2.26 -21.26 0.48
C MET A 249 -2.92 -22.52 -0.08
N PRO A 250 -3.90 -23.11 0.63
CA PRO A 250 -4.61 -24.31 0.18
C PRO A 250 -5.25 -24.11 -1.20
N LEU A 251 -5.24 -25.10 -2.04
CA LEU A 251 -5.97 -25.06 -3.30
C LEU A 251 -7.49 -25.00 -3.03
N LEU A 252 -8.18 -24.14 -3.75
CA LEU A 252 -9.63 -24.06 -3.67
C LEU A 252 -10.28 -25.27 -4.37
N SER A 253 -11.24 -25.88 -3.70
CA SER A 253 -12.08 -26.95 -4.24
C SER A 253 -13.55 -26.51 -4.29
N ALA A 254 -14.28 -26.97 -5.31
CA ALA A 254 -15.71 -26.77 -5.34
C ALA A 254 -16.40 -27.61 -4.24
N LEU A 255 -17.26 -26.98 -3.47
CA LEU A 255 -18.01 -27.63 -2.40
C LEU A 255 -19.38 -28.07 -2.87
N PRO A 256 -19.84 -29.28 -2.52
CA PRO A 256 -21.23 -29.66 -2.75
C PRO A 256 -22.18 -28.83 -1.86
N PRO A 257 -23.43 -28.56 -2.28
CA PRO A 257 -24.36 -27.70 -1.55
C PRO A 257 -24.54 -28.05 -0.08
N LYS A 258 -24.56 -29.35 0.25
CA LYS A 258 -24.66 -29.81 1.67
C LYS A 258 -23.47 -29.35 2.51
N GLU A 259 -22.26 -29.33 1.95
CA GLU A 259 -21.06 -28.88 2.66
C GLU A 259 -21.06 -27.36 2.84
N VAL A 260 -21.47 -26.60 1.82
CA VAL A 260 -21.66 -25.14 1.94
C VAL A 260 -22.60 -24.80 3.10
N MET A 261 -23.76 -25.51 3.20
CA MET A 261 -24.69 -25.31 4.27
C MET A 261 -24.11 -25.67 5.64
N ALA A 262 -23.38 -26.78 5.72
CA ALA A 262 -22.76 -27.22 6.98
C ALA A 262 -21.67 -26.20 7.45
N ARG A 263 -20.83 -25.69 6.57
CA ARG A 263 -19.83 -24.66 6.90
C ARG A 263 -20.49 -23.35 7.35
N ARG A 264 -21.51 -22.90 6.63
CA ARG A 264 -22.29 -21.72 7.01
C ARG A 264 -22.90 -21.89 8.42
N ASP A 265 -23.53 -23.03 8.69
CA ASP A 265 -24.14 -23.30 9.97
C ASP A 265 -23.11 -23.45 11.11
N ALA A 266 -21.86 -23.77 10.77
CA ALA A 266 -20.69 -23.74 11.65
C ALA A 266 -20.08 -22.33 11.83
N GLY A 267 -20.57 -21.31 11.12
CA GLY A 267 -20.15 -19.91 11.27
C GLY A 267 -19.26 -19.35 10.16
N ALA A 268 -19.03 -20.14 9.09
CA ALA A 268 -18.38 -19.60 7.89
C ALA A 268 -19.29 -18.58 7.18
N ILE A 269 -18.69 -17.56 6.58
CA ILE A 269 -19.42 -16.57 5.78
C ILE A 269 -19.50 -17.04 4.34
N VAL A 270 -20.69 -17.11 3.78
CA VAL A 270 -20.89 -17.32 2.35
C VAL A 270 -20.85 -15.95 1.66
N LEU A 271 -19.76 -15.66 0.96
CA LEU A 271 -19.55 -14.41 0.23
C LEU A 271 -19.89 -14.59 -1.24
N ASP A 272 -20.95 -13.94 -1.68
CA ASP A 272 -21.37 -13.93 -3.08
C ASP A 272 -20.76 -12.72 -3.80
N THR A 273 -19.92 -13.00 -4.80
CA THR A 273 -19.16 -11.97 -5.53
C THR A 273 -19.82 -11.60 -6.86
N ARG A 274 -20.96 -12.21 -7.18
CA ARG A 274 -21.73 -11.93 -8.39
C ARG A 274 -22.36 -10.54 -8.39
N SER A 275 -22.98 -10.17 -9.50
CA SER A 275 -23.68 -8.90 -9.59
C SER A 275 -24.85 -8.81 -8.58
N ALA A 276 -25.22 -7.60 -8.20
CA ALA A 276 -26.37 -7.37 -7.31
C ALA A 276 -27.69 -7.89 -7.94
N SER A 277 -27.81 -7.86 -9.26
CA SER A 277 -28.99 -8.41 -9.98
C SER A 277 -29.06 -9.94 -9.91
N ASP A 278 -27.93 -10.64 -10.08
CA ASP A 278 -27.90 -12.11 -9.98
C ASP A 278 -28.13 -12.56 -8.55
N PHE A 279 -27.54 -11.87 -7.58
CA PHE A 279 -27.79 -12.10 -6.16
C PHE A 279 -29.26 -11.87 -5.82
N GLY A 280 -29.87 -10.79 -6.30
CA GLY A 280 -31.29 -10.49 -6.07
C GLY A 280 -32.23 -11.51 -6.69
N ALA A 281 -31.87 -12.10 -7.83
CA ALA A 281 -32.66 -13.13 -8.48
C ALA A 281 -32.65 -14.47 -7.71
N VAL A 282 -31.47 -14.91 -7.27
CA VAL A 282 -31.29 -16.13 -6.47
C VAL A 282 -29.95 -16.09 -5.74
N HIS A 283 -29.96 -16.41 -4.44
CA HIS A 283 -28.77 -16.51 -3.62
C HIS A 283 -28.91 -17.57 -2.53
N ILE A 284 -27.80 -17.95 -1.92
CA ILE A 284 -27.79 -18.85 -0.77
C ILE A 284 -28.32 -18.08 0.45
N PRO A 285 -29.36 -18.59 1.15
CA PRO A 285 -29.88 -17.90 2.34
C PRO A 285 -28.80 -17.61 3.39
N GLY A 286 -28.71 -16.35 3.82
CA GLY A 286 -27.72 -15.88 4.78
C GLY A 286 -26.36 -15.54 4.18
N SER A 287 -26.20 -15.60 2.85
CA SER A 287 -25.00 -15.10 2.17
C SER A 287 -24.95 -13.57 2.17
N ILE A 288 -23.72 -13.04 2.13
CA ILE A 288 -23.42 -11.61 2.03
C ILE A 288 -22.94 -11.35 0.60
N GLN A 289 -23.48 -10.32 -0.05
CA GLN A 289 -23.07 -9.95 -1.39
C GLN A 289 -22.08 -8.77 -1.34
N VAL A 290 -20.91 -8.99 -1.92
CA VAL A 290 -19.96 -7.92 -2.26
C VAL A 290 -19.49 -8.18 -3.68
N GLY A 291 -20.00 -7.40 -4.64
CA GLY A 291 -19.67 -7.58 -6.04
C GLY A 291 -18.18 -7.40 -6.34
N LEU A 292 -17.65 -8.24 -7.26
CA LEU A 292 -16.21 -8.30 -7.55
C LEU A 292 -15.66 -7.04 -8.22
N ALA A 293 -16.49 -6.08 -8.62
CA ALA A 293 -16.05 -4.82 -9.23
C ALA A 293 -15.53 -3.81 -8.18
N GLY A 294 -14.77 -2.80 -8.66
CA GLY A 294 -14.32 -1.67 -7.82
C GLY A 294 -13.48 -2.09 -6.61
N GLN A 295 -13.80 -1.56 -5.46
CA GLN A 295 -13.07 -1.77 -4.19
C GLN A 295 -13.54 -3.01 -3.42
N TYR A 296 -13.82 -4.10 -4.13
CA TYR A 296 -14.30 -5.36 -3.56
C TYR A 296 -13.56 -5.81 -2.29
N ALA A 297 -12.23 -5.83 -2.34
CA ALA A 297 -11.39 -6.33 -1.24
C ALA A 297 -11.57 -5.48 0.02
N SER A 298 -11.47 -4.16 -0.09
CA SER A 298 -11.64 -3.23 1.04
C SER A 298 -13.04 -3.31 1.64
N TRP A 299 -14.09 -3.39 0.80
CA TRP A 299 -15.46 -3.57 1.29
C TRP A 299 -15.65 -4.93 1.98
N ALA A 300 -15.09 -6.00 1.41
CA ALA A 300 -15.14 -7.32 2.05
C ALA A 300 -14.46 -7.28 3.43
N ALA A 301 -13.26 -6.70 3.55
CA ALA A 301 -12.56 -6.59 4.83
C ALA A 301 -13.33 -5.74 5.87
N ILE A 302 -13.97 -4.65 5.44
CA ILE A 302 -14.79 -3.80 6.32
C ILE A 302 -16.02 -4.56 6.84
N VAL A 303 -16.71 -5.30 5.96
CA VAL A 303 -17.99 -5.94 6.29
C VAL A 303 -17.80 -7.28 7.00
N LEU A 304 -16.78 -8.07 6.59
CA LEU A 304 -16.63 -9.45 7.05
C LEU A 304 -15.61 -9.58 8.20
N GLY A 305 -14.65 -8.65 8.30
CA GLY A 305 -13.46 -8.83 9.12
C GLY A 305 -12.50 -9.87 8.53
N LEU A 306 -11.40 -10.19 9.25
CA LEU A 306 -10.35 -11.10 8.75
C LEU A 306 -10.37 -12.51 9.39
N ASP A 307 -11.19 -12.73 10.41
CA ASP A 307 -11.10 -13.93 11.26
C ASP A 307 -11.94 -15.13 10.79
N LYS A 308 -12.86 -14.91 9.86
CA LYS A 308 -13.85 -15.90 9.47
C LYS A 308 -13.42 -16.73 8.29
N GLU A 309 -13.82 -18.02 8.29
CA GLU A 309 -13.77 -18.83 7.10
C GLU A 309 -14.73 -18.28 6.05
N ILE A 310 -14.26 -18.15 4.80
CA ILE A 310 -15.05 -17.63 3.69
C ILE A 310 -15.35 -18.74 2.67
N VAL A 311 -16.60 -18.91 2.35
CA VAL A 311 -17.05 -19.74 1.21
C VAL A 311 -17.42 -18.81 0.07
N LEU A 312 -16.64 -18.85 -1.02
CA LEU A 312 -16.84 -17.97 -2.18
C LEU A 312 -17.93 -18.51 -3.14
N VAL A 313 -18.79 -17.62 -3.58
CA VAL A 313 -19.74 -17.85 -4.67
C VAL A 313 -19.44 -16.86 -5.78
N ALA A 314 -19.22 -17.37 -6.98
CA ALA A 314 -18.93 -16.56 -8.18
C ALA A 314 -19.52 -17.24 -9.42
N GLU A 315 -19.46 -16.55 -10.56
CA GLU A 315 -20.00 -17.04 -11.84
C GLU A 315 -19.24 -18.27 -12.36
N ASP A 316 -17.91 -18.28 -12.17
CA ASP A 316 -17.03 -19.33 -12.67
C ASP A 316 -15.74 -19.47 -11.82
N ARG A 317 -14.89 -20.44 -12.17
CA ARG A 317 -13.62 -20.70 -11.47
C ARG A 317 -12.61 -19.56 -11.59
N GLN A 318 -12.61 -18.84 -12.69
CA GLN A 318 -11.69 -17.72 -12.90
C GLN A 318 -12.07 -16.56 -11.96
N LYS A 319 -13.37 -16.30 -11.82
CA LYS A 319 -13.88 -15.30 -10.87
C LYS A 319 -13.64 -15.68 -9.42
N VAL A 320 -13.70 -16.97 -9.07
CA VAL A 320 -13.31 -17.45 -7.74
C VAL A 320 -11.82 -17.18 -7.48
N ALA A 321 -10.95 -17.48 -8.44
CA ALA A 321 -9.52 -17.23 -8.28
C ALA A 321 -9.20 -15.72 -8.15
N GLU A 322 -9.85 -14.88 -8.97
CA GLU A 322 -9.75 -13.42 -8.88
C GLU A 322 -10.24 -12.92 -7.50
N ALA A 323 -11.41 -13.36 -7.06
CA ALA A 323 -11.98 -12.98 -5.78
C ALA A 323 -11.04 -13.34 -4.62
N ARG A 324 -10.53 -14.57 -4.61
CA ARG A 324 -9.56 -15.02 -3.61
C ARG A 324 -8.31 -14.16 -3.60
N MET A 325 -7.66 -13.96 -4.76
CA MET A 325 -6.45 -13.15 -4.84
C MET A 325 -6.69 -11.74 -4.29
N ARG A 326 -7.82 -11.14 -4.62
CA ARG A 326 -8.14 -9.79 -4.13
C ARG A 326 -8.41 -9.75 -2.63
N LEU A 327 -8.97 -10.83 -2.04
CA LEU A 327 -9.14 -10.96 -0.58
C LEU A 327 -7.79 -11.07 0.14
N THR A 328 -6.83 -11.80 -0.42
CA THR A 328 -5.49 -11.92 0.18
C THR A 328 -4.74 -10.59 0.24
N ARG A 329 -5.04 -9.65 -0.67
CA ARG A 329 -4.47 -8.30 -0.64
C ARG A 329 -4.87 -7.50 0.60
N VAL A 330 -5.93 -7.89 1.30
CA VAL A 330 -6.43 -7.26 2.52
C VAL A 330 -6.46 -8.24 3.70
N GLY A 331 -5.58 -9.23 3.71
CA GLY A 331 -5.38 -10.15 4.82
C GLY A 331 -6.48 -11.20 5.02
N ILE A 332 -7.47 -11.33 4.13
CA ILE A 332 -8.48 -12.40 4.19
C ILE A 332 -7.93 -13.63 3.47
N GLU A 333 -7.48 -14.63 4.24
CA GLU A 333 -6.81 -15.83 3.72
C GLU A 333 -7.49 -17.17 4.10
N LYS A 334 -8.55 -17.12 4.92
CA LYS A 334 -9.27 -18.31 5.45
C LYS A 334 -10.49 -18.68 4.62
#